data_8ef3905df671f7360559e98867a14b95
#
_entry.id   8ef3905df671f7360559e98867a14b95
#
_cell.length_a   1.000
_cell.length_b   1.000
_cell.length_c   1.000
_cell.angle_alpha   90.00
_cell.angle_beta   90.00
_cell.angle_gamma   90.00
#
_symmetry.space_group_name_H-M   'P 1'
#
loop_
_entity.id
_entity.type
_entity.pdbx_description
1 polymer ?
#
loop_
_entity_poly.entity_id
_entity_poly.type
_entity_poly.pdbx_seq_one_letter_code
_entity_poly.pdbx_strand_id
1 'polypeptide(L)'
;YKLEISSNMNNIISSKDGKGNVSSYKMIISVNVKVFNQDSDLLISTLNFNKDFVYNNQENKSNLDKYKKDIQENIINKISQDIIIKLQSI
;
A
#
# COMPACT_ATOMS: atom_id res chain seq x y z
N TYR A 1 -20.69 -10.79 3.77
CA TYR A 1 -19.80 -10.30 4.82
C TYR A 1 -19.81 -8.79 4.89
N LYS A 2 -19.57 -8.25 6.08
CA LYS A 2 -19.32 -6.84 6.30
C LYS A 2 -17.81 -6.63 6.43
N LEU A 3 -17.27 -5.63 5.74
CA LEU A 3 -15.83 -5.35 5.75
C LEU A 3 -15.55 -3.98 6.36
N GLU A 4 -14.54 -3.91 7.21
CA GLU A 4 -13.91 -2.65 7.62
C GLU A 4 -12.50 -2.61 7.07
N ILE A 5 -12.22 -1.60 6.25
CA ILE A 5 -10.94 -1.46 5.58
C ILE A 5 -10.25 -0.18 6.07
N SER A 6 -9.03 -0.32 6.55
CA SER A 6 -8.18 0.80 6.90
C SER A 6 -6.85 0.68 6.16
N SER A 7 -6.29 1.81 5.78
CA SER A 7 -5.03 1.84 5.05
C SER A 7 -4.10 2.89 5.59
N ASN A 8 -2.80 2.67 5.43
CA ASN A 8 -1.76 3.60 5.80
C ASN A 8 -0.67 3.58 4.74
N MET A 9 -0.17 4.76 4.39
CA MET A 9 0.90 4.91 3.41
C MET A 9 2.01 5.77 4.00
N ASN A 10 3.25 5.28 3.89
CA ASN A 10 4.45 6.00 4.29
C ASN A 10 5.44 6.08 3.14
N ASN A 11 6.07 7.24 2.99
CA ASN A 11 7.22 7.42 2.13
C ASN A 11 8.44 7.70 3.00
N ILE A 12 9.48 6.90 2.85
CA ILE A 12 10.73 7.09 3.57
C ILE A 12 11.89 7.18 2.59
N ILE A 13 13.00 7.76 3.07
CA ILE A 13 14.23 7.81 2.29
C ILE A 13 14.84 6.41 2.28
N SER A 14 15.11 5.87 1.08
CA SER A 14 15.76 4.58 0.91
C SER A 14 17.27 4.70 0.78
N SER A 15 17.75 5.66 0.00
CA SER A 15 19.20 5.88 -0.17
C SER A 15 19.52 7.33 -0.46
N LYS A 16 20.76 7.69 -0.15
CA LYS A 16 21.33 9.01 -0.45
C LYS A 16 22.61 8.85 -1.24
N ASP A 17 22.94 9.86 -2.08
CA ASP A 17 24.21 9.87 -2.79
C ASP A 17 25.37 10.30 -1.86
N GLY A 18 26.60 10.35 -2.40
CA GLY A 18 27.79 10.70 -1.65
C GLY A 18 27.80 12.15 -1.13
N LYS A 19 26.89 13.00 -1.63
CA LYS A 19 26.74 14.41 -1.21
C LYS A 19 25.60 14.59 -0.21
N GLY A 20 24.90 13.53 0.17
CA GLY A 20 23.78 13.58 1.10
C GLY A 20 22.43 13.88 0.45
N ASN A 21 22.37 14.00 -0.87
CA ASN A 21 21.10 14.17 -1.58
C ASN A 21 20.35 12.84 -1.69
N VAL A 22 19.03 12.90 -1.60
CA VAL A 22 18.20 11.69 -1.71
C VAL A 22 18.26 11.15 -3.13
N SER A 23 18.68 9.88 -3.28
CA SER A 23 18.72 9.20 -4.56
C SER A 23 17.51 8.30 -4.79
N SER A 24 16.94 7.72 -3.73
CA SER A 24 15.74 6.91 -3.85
C SER A 24 14.86 7.00 -2.61
N TYR A 25 13.58 6.71 -2.82
CA TYR A 25 12.56 6.63 -1.78
C TYR A 25 11.95 5.24 -1.74
N LYS A 26 11.33 4.90 -0.61
CA LYS A 26 10.55 3.69 -0.45
C LYS A 26 9.13 4.06 -0.05
N MET A 27 8.16 3.59 -0.83
CA MET A 27 6.74 3.72 -0.52
C MET A 27 6.28 2.42 0.14
N ILE A 28 5.67 2.54 1.33
CA ILE A 28 5.14 1.41 2.08
C ILE A 28 3.64 1.62 2.21
N ILE A 29 2.85 0.67 1.74
CA ILE A 29 1.40 0.70 1.86
C ILE A 29 0.96 -0.52 2.66
N SER A 30 0.21 -0.25 3.74
CA SER A 30 -0.36 -1.28 4.61
C SER A 30 -1.88 -1.15 4.57
N VAL A 31 -2.56 -2.29 4.38
CA VAL A 31 -4.02 -2.36 4.38
C VAL A 31 -4.45 -3.43 5.36
N ASN A 32 -5.37 -3.05 6.24
CA ASN A 32 -5.98 -3.98 7.20
C ASN A 32 -7.45 -4.13 6.83
N VAL A 33 -7.91 -5.38 6.72
CA VAL A 33 -9.29 -5.72 6.41
C VAL A 33 -9.84 -6.57 7.54
N LYS A 34 -10.89 -6.08 8.21
CA LYS A 34 -11.65 -6.87 9.19
C LYS A 34 -12.91 -7.39 8.52
N VAL A 35 -13.10 -8.70 8.60
CA VAL A 35 -14.27 -9.38 8.01
C VAL A 35 -15.20 -9.78 9.12
N PHE A 36 -16.45 -9.30 9.04
CA PHE A 36 -17.49 -9.58 10.02
C PHE A 36 -18.63 -10.38 9.40
N ASN A 37 -19.28 -11.18 10.23
CA ASN A 37 -20.55 -11.78 9.83
C ASN A 37 -21.61 -10.68 9.75
N GLN A 38 -22.33 -10.62 8.63
CA GLN A 38 -23.32 -9.56 8.39
C GLN A 38 -24.49 -9.61 9.36
N ASP A 39 -24.89 -10.81 9.79
CA ASP A 39 -26.07 -11.00 10.64
C ASP A 39 -25.77 -10.83 12.13
N SER A 40 -24.59 -11.23 12.60
CA SER A 40 -24.23 -11.25 14.01
C SER A 40 -23.19 -10.22 14.43
N ASP A 41 -22.60 -9.48 13.48
CA ASP A 41 -21.48 -8.53 13.70
C ASP A 41 -20.26 -9.17 14.39
N LEU A 42 -20.13 -10.49 14.34
CA LEU A 42 -18.98 -11.19 14.88
C LEU A 42 -17.78 -11.10 13.92
N LEU A 43 -16.60 -10.82 14.48
CA LEU A 43 -15.37 -10.81 13.71
C LEU A 43 -15.02 -12.25 13.27
N ILE A 44 -14.95 -12.46 11.97
CA ILE A 44 -14.59 -13.76 11.37
C ILE A 44 -13.08 -13.86 11.15
N SER A 45 -12.49 -12.80 10.59
CA SER A 45 -11.08 -12.80 10.22
C SER A 45 -10.53 -11.39 10.15
N THR A 46 -9.21 -11.27 10.33
CA THR A 46 -8.47 -10.04 10.09
C THR A 46 -7.38 -10.34 9.07
N LEU A 47 -7.37 -9.59 7.97
CA LEU A 47 -6.41 -9.75 6.90
C LEU A 47 -5.50 -8.52 6.85
N ASN A 48 -4.20 -8.76 6.75
CA ASN A 48 -3.20 -7.69 6.66
C ASN A 48 -2.42 -7.85 5.37
N PHE A 49 -2.32 -6.74 4.63
CA PHE A 49 -1.57 -6.69 3.38
C PHE A 49 -0.55 -5.57 3.46
N ASN A 50 0.70 -5.89 3.17
CA ASN A 50 1.80 -4.93 3.15
C ASN A 50 2.52 -5.04 1.82
N LYS A 51 2.68 -3.92 1.15
CA LYS A 51 3.46 -3.83 -0.09
C LYS A 51 4.41 -2.66 0.01
N ASP A 52 5.60 -2.83 -0.52
CA ASP A 52 6.55 -1.75 -0.62
C ASP A 52 7.13 -1.66 -2.02
N PHE A 53 7.61 -0.48 -2.37
CA PHE A 53 8.23 -0.23 -3.65
C PHE A 53 9.29 0.86 -3.51
N VAL A 54 10.50 0.57 -4.00
CA VAL A 54 11.60 1.55 -4.04
C VAL A 54 11.56 2.24 -5.41
N TYR A 55 11.62 3.56 -5.41
CA TYR A 55 11.62 4.35 -6.64
C TYR A 55 12.69 5.43 -6.58
N ASN A 56 13.23 5.77 -7.74
CA ASN A 56 14.30 6.77 -7.85
C ASN A 56 13.74 8.17 -7.69
N ASN A 57 14.54 9.03 -7.05
CA ASN A 57 14.24 10.45 -7.02
C ASN A 57 14.33 11.04 -8.44
N GLN A 58 13.48 12.03 -8.73
CA GLN A 58 13.45 12.74 -10.00
C GLN A 58 13.87 14.18 -9.76
N GLU A 59 14.64 14.75 -10.70
CA GLU A 59 15.05 16.15 -10.64
C GLU A 59 13.84 17.09 -10.73
N ASN A 60 12.87 16.74 -11.57
CA ASN A 60 11.64 17.50 -11.75
C ASN A 60 10.58 17.01 -10.75
N LYS A 61 10.11 17.89 -9.88
CA LYS A 61 9.13 17.57 -8.86
C LYS A 61 7.81 17.08 -9.45
N SER A 62 7.36 17.65 -10.57
CA SER A 62 6.12 17.22 -11.22
C SER A 62 6.24 15.78 -11.73
N ASN A 63 7.38 15.41 -12.28
CA ASN A 63 7.64 14.02 -12.71
C ASN A 63 7.69 13.08 -11.52
N LEU A 64 8.28 13.49 -10.40
CA LEU A 64 8.31 12.69 -9.18
C LEU A 64 6.90 12.44 -8.65
N ASP A 65 6.07 13.46 -8.56
CA ASP A 65 4.70 13.35 -8.06
C ASP A 65 3.86 12.44 -8.94
N LYS A 66 4.00 12.54 -10.26
CA LYS A 66 3.32 11.65 -11.20
C LYS A 66 3.77 10.20 -11.03
N TYR A 67 5.07 9.98 -10.88
CA TYR A 67 5.64 8.65 -10.68
C TYR A 67 5.13 8.02 -9.38
N LYS A 68 5.11 8.79 -8.29
CA LYS A 68 4.56 8.34 -6.99
C LYS A 68 3.11 7.91 -7.12
N LYS A 69 2.30 8.69 -7.83
CA LYS A 69 0.89 8.39 -8.04
C LYS A 69 0.70 7.10 -8.82
N ASP A 70 1.47 6.89 -9.89
CA ASP A 70 1.40 5.69 -10.71
C ASP A 70 1.78 4.45 -9.89
N ILE A 71 2.83 4.53 -9.08
CA ILE A 71 3.25 3.45 -8.18
C ILE A 71 2.16 3.14 -7.17
N GLN A 72 1.58 4.17 -6.55
CA GLN A 72 0.51 4.02 -5.56
C GLN A 72 -0.70 3.31 -6.16
N GLU A 73 -1.13 3.70 -7.34
CA GLU A 73 -2.26 3.07 -8.04
C GLU A 73 -1.97 1.60 -8.34
N ASN A 74 -0.76 1.27 -8.80
CA ASN A 74 -0.36 -0.10 -9.08
C ASN A 74 -0.36 -0.97 -7.82
N ILE A 75 0.17 -0.45 -6.71
CA ILE A 75 0.20 -1.18 -5.44
C ILE A 75 -1.22 -1.41 -4.93
N ILE A 76 -2.07 -0.39 -4.97
CA ILE A 76 -3.46 -0.49 -4.52
C ILE A 76 -4.22 -1.51 -5.35
N ASN A 77 -4.02 -1.55 -6.67
CA ASN A 77 -4.65 -2.53 -7.55
C ASN A 77 -4.22 -3.96 -7.18
N LYS A 78 -2.95 -4.18 -6.90
CA LYS A 78 -2.45 -5.50 -6.46
C LYS A 78 -3.04 -5.92 -5.12
N ILE A 79 -3.08 -5.01 -4.16
CA ILE A 79 -3.67 -5.29 -2.84
C ILE A 79 -5.16 -5.60 -2.99
N SER A 80 -5.89 -4.86 -3.83
CA SER A 80 -7.31 -5.10 -4.07
C SER A 80 -7.56 -6.50 -4.64
N GLN A 81 -6.72 -6.96 -5.58
CA GLN A 81 -6.79 -8.32 -6.11
C GLN A 81 -6.50 -9.36 -5.03
N ASP A 82 -5.49 -9.13 -4.20
CA ASP A 82 -5.14 -10.02 -3.10
C ASP A 82 -6.28 -10.13 -2.08
N ILE A 83 -6.97 -9.04 -1.77
CA ILE A 83 -8.14 -9.03 -0.90
C ILE A 83 -9.24 -9.91 -1.47
N ILE A 84 -9.56 -9.74 -2.76
CA ILE A 84 -10.62 -10.52 -3.43
C ILE A 84 -10.29 -12.02 -3.38
N ILE A 85 -9.05 -12.39 -3.67
CA ILE A 85 -8.60 -13.79 -3.64
C ILE A 85 -8.74 -14.37 -2.23
N LYS A 86 -8.34 -13.63 -1.20
CA LYS A 86 -8.44 -14.07 0.19
C LYS A 86 -9.89 -14.22 0.63
N LEU A 87 -10.76 -13.30 0.24
CA LEU A 87 -12.18 -13.39 0.58
C LEU A 87 -12.85 -14.62 -0.02
N GLN A 88 -12.39 -15.09 -1.17
CA GLN A 88 -12.92 -16.31 -1.80
C GLN A 88 -12.56 -17.58 -1.02
N SER A 89 -11.54 -17.52 -0.19
CA SER A 89 -11.05 -18.66 0.59
C SER A 89 -11.55 -18.68 2.04
N ILE A 90 -12.34 -17.71 2.44
CA ILE A 90 -12.93 -17.61 3.78
C ILE A 90 -14.21 -18.44 3.91
#